data_04f35d72e7b001f9c8ad0891f0e5e605
#
_entry.id   04f35d72e7b001f9c8ad0891f0e5e605
#
_cell.length_a   1.000
_cell.length_b   1.000
_cell.length_c   1.000
_cell.angle_alpha   90.00
_cell.angle_beta   90.00
_cell.angle_gamma   90.00
#
_symmetry.space_group_name_H-M   'P 1'
#
loop_
_entity.id
_entity.type
_entity.pdbx_description
1 polymer ?
#
loop_
_entity_poly.entity_id
_entity_poly.type
_entity_poly.pdbx_seq_one_letter_code
_entity_poly.pdbx_strand_id
1 'polypeptide(L)'
;MVQILEFEREIFALETQIQDLVSMSHMYDSVGDITHEIAKLKKKLRRMKHEVYSNLKGWDKTLVARHPDRPYTLDYLNLIFDGFFELHGDRHGGYGPSIVAGLARFCGQSVMIVGHQKGRENKEKIRRNFGMSQPAGYRKALRLMQMAEKFNMPVITFIDTPGAYPGIDAEEKGQSEAIATNMFNIIQMKVPIICVVIGEGGSGGALAIGVGDHIMMMEHSVYSVISPEGCAAILWKDAKHASDAASALGITADKLLDLGIIDQIVAEPLGSAHRDKAAIYSEVATHLETSLNAMCANEKTTLLEQRYQKILSYGQHVRD
;
A
#
# COMPACT_ATOMS: atom_id res chain seq x y z
N MET A 1 14.93 15.81 -7.60
CA MET A 1 15.93 15.40 -6.58
C MET A 1 15.43 14.09 -5.98
N VAL A 2 16.29 13.08 -5.93
CA VAL A 2 15.97 11.80 -5.26
C VAL A 2 15.87 12.10 -3.76
N GLN A 3 14.79 11.71 -3.12
CA GLN A 3 14.67 11.82 -1.67
C GLN A 3 15.44 10.66 -1.05
N ILE A 4 16.42 10.95 -0.20
CA ILE A 4 17.25 9.96 0.49
C ILE A 4 16.85 9.98 1.95
N LEU A 5 16.45 8.82 2.47
CA LEU A 5 16.13 8.67 3.89
C LEU A 5 17.43 8.66 4.72
N GLU A 6 17.34 9.08 5.97
CA GLU A 6 18.54 9.26 6.80
C GLU A 6 19.36 7.97 6.93
N PHE A 7 18.71 6.85 7.17
CA PHE A 7 19.35 5.52 7.26
C PHE A 7 19.88 4.99 5.91
N GLU A 8 19.52 5.60 4.77
CA GLU A 8 20.00 5.25 3.44
C GLU A 8 21.25 6.04 2.99
N ARG A 9 21.67 7.05 3.76
CA ARG A 9 22.76 7.94 3.33
C ARG A 9 24.06 7.21 3.00
N GLU A 10 24.46 6.25 3.83
CA GLU A 10 25.68 5.46 3.60
C GLU A 10 25.52 4.51 2.41
N ILE A 11 24.32 3.94 2.22
CA ILE A 11 23.99 3.11 1.06
C ILE A 11 24.13 3.95 -0.21
N PHE A 12 23.53 5.14 -0.24
CA PHE A 12 23.58 6.03 -1.39
C PHE A 12 25.01 6.51 -1.69
N ALA A 13 25.79 6.84 -0.67
CA ALA A 13 27.20 7.22 -0.86
C ALA A 13 28.02 6.08 -1.51
N LEU A 14 27.80 4.84 -1.06
CA LEU A 14 28.47 3.67 -1.66
C LEU A 14 27.98 3.36 -3.07
N GLU A 15 26.69 3.56 -3.37
CA GLU A 15 26.13 3.43 -4.71
C GLU A 15 26.75 4.45 -5.67
N THR A 16 26.88 5.71 -5.24
CA THR A 16 27.53 6.77 -6.02
C THR A 16 28.99 6.42 -6.29
N GLN A 17 29.74 5.97 -5.28
CA GLN A 17 31.13 5.54 -5.48
C GLN A 17 31.25 4.40 -6.48
N ILE A 18 30.35 3.42 -6.44
CA ILE A 18 30.35 2.32 -7.42
C ILE A 18 30.05 2.84 -8.81
N GLN A 19 29.11 3.77 -8.96
CA GLN A 19 28.71 4.34 -10.24
C GLN A 19 29.86 5.16 -10.86
N ASP A 20 30.59 5.93 -10.05
CA ASP A 20 31.77 6.67 -10.49
C ASP A 20 32.87 5.73 -11.00
N LEU A 21 33.15 4.64 -10.27
CA LEU A 21 34.12 3.63 -10.70
C LEU A 21 33.70 2.89 -11.98
N VAL A 22 32.42 2.58 -12.13
CA VAL A 22 31.88 1.99 -13.37
C VAL A 22 32.05 2.96 -14.53
N SER A 23 31.74 4.24 -14.33
CA SER A 23 31.92 5.26 -15.36
C SER A 23 33.41 5.43 -15.77
N MET A 24 34.32 5.39 -14.79
CA MET A 24 35.76 5.41 -15.02
C MET A 24 36.25 4.17 -15.78
N SER A 25 35.75 2.99 -15.44
CA SER A 25 36.14 1.73 -16.12
C SER A 25 35.80 1.71 -17.61
N HIS A 26 34.78 2.48 -18.03
CA HIS A 26 34.45 2.63 -19.45
C HIS A 26 35.36 3.64 -20.18
N MET A 27 36.09 4.47 -19.47
CA MET A 27 36.96 5.49 -20.05
C MET A 27 38.44 5.06 -20.18
N TYR A 28 38.87 4.04 -19.44
CA TYR A 28 40.26 3.60 -19.39
C TYR A 28 40.39 2.10 -19.64
N ASP A 29 41.30 1.69 -20.52
CA ASP A 29 41.56 0.28 -20.89
C ASP A 29 42.21 -0.59 -19.78
N SER A 30 42.43 -0.05 -18.57
CA SER A 30 43.02 -0.77 -17.44
C SER A 30 41.93 -1.51 -16.61
N VAL A 31 41.36 -2.56 -17.18
CA VAL A 31 40.08 -3.14 -16.76
C VAL A 31 40.19 -4.09 -15.55
N GLY A 32 41.35 -4.71 -15.26
CA GLY A 32 41.42 -5.84 -14.31
C GLY A 32 41.20 -5.43 -12.83
N ASP A 33 41.89 -4.38 -12.40
CA ASP A 33 41.91 -3.99 -10.95
C ASP A 33 40.62 -3.26 -10.53
N ILE A 34 40.09 -2.42 -11.42
CA ILE A 34 38.84 -1.67 -11.18
C ILE A 34 37.66 -2.63 -11.13
N THR A 35 37.61 -3.65 -11.96
CA THR A 35 36.51 -4.65 -11.95
C THR A 35 36.47 -5.41 -10.64
N HIS A 36 37.63 -5.79 -10.09
CA HIS A 36 37.70 -6.46 -8.79
C HIS A 36 37.22 -5.57 -7.64
N GLU A 37 37.62 -4.30 -7.63
CA GLU A 37 37.19 -3.35 -6.63
C GLU A 37 35.66 -3.08 -6.70
N ILE A 38 35.11 -2.91 -7.91
CA ILE A 38 33.65 -2.78 -8.13
C ILE A 38 32.91 -4.01 -7.57
N ALA A 39 33.40 -5.22 -7.81
CA ALA A 39 32.79 -6.45 -7.31
C ALA A 39 32.79 -6.49 -5.76
N LYS A 40 33.90 -6.09 -5.14
CA LYS A 40 34.04 -6.00 -3.70
C LYS A 40 33.07 -4.98 -3.09
N LEU A 41 32.98 -3.79 -3.68
CA LEU A 41 32.06 -2.75 -3.25
C LEU A 41 30.59 -3.15 -3.41
N LYS A 42 30.22 -3.79 -4.52
CA LYS A 42 28.87 -4.36 -4.72
C LYS A 42 28.51 -5.40 -3.66
N LYS A 43 29.44 -6.27 -3.27
CA LYS A 43 29.25 -7.23 -2.17
C LYS A 43 29.05 -6.51 -0.84
N LYS A 44 29.85 -5.47 -0.55
CA LYS A 44 29.70 -4.62 0.64
C LYS A 44 28.34 -3.92 0.66
N LEU A 45 27.92 -3.34 -0.47
CA LEU A 45 26.64 -2.67 -0.66
C LEU A 45 25.45 -3.61 -0.35
N ARG A 46 25.49 -4.82 -0.92
CA ARG A 46 24.43 -5.82 -0.67
C ARG A 46 24.32 -6.18 0.81
N ARG A 47 25.44 -6.38 1.49
CA ARG A 47 25.47 -6.66 2.94
C ARG A 47 24.92 -5.49 3.74
N MET A 48 25.34 -4.26 3.42
CA MET A 48 24.86 -3.05 4.10
C MET A 48 23.35 -2.85 3.90
N LYS A 49 22.85 -3.01 2.68
CA LYS A 49 21.40 -2.99 2.42
C LYS A 49 20.66 -4.01 3.27
N HIS A 50 21.15 -5.25 3.31
CA HIS A 50 20.52 -6.30 4.11
C HIS A 50 20.50 -5.93 5.59
N GLU A 51 21.62 -5.47 6.13
CA GLU A 51 21.74 -5.08 7.54
C GLU A 51 20.78 -3.94 7.91
N VAL A 52 20.72 -2.89 7.07
CA VAL A 52 19.84 -1.73 7.30
C VAL A 52 18.37 -2.12 7.20
N TYR A 53 17.96 -2.77 6.10
CA TYR A 53 16.54 -3.04 5.83
C TYR A 53 15.96 -4.17 6.70
N SER A 54 16.78 -5.11 7.20
CA SER A 54 16.33 -6.11 8.17
C SER A 54 16.07 -5.55 9.56
N ASN A 55 16.59 -4.34 9.86
CA ASN A 55 16.50 -3.72 11.19
C ASN A 55 15.64 -2.45 11.22
N LEU A 56 14.85 -2.19 10.18
CA LEU A 56 13.97 -1.03 10.15
C LEU A 56 12.93 -1.08 11.26
N LYS A 57 12.87 0.00 12.03
CA LYS A 57 11.86 0.20 13.08
C LYS A 57 10.53 0.71 12.47
N GLY A 58 9.48 0.74 13.27
CA GLY A 58 8.16 1.21 12.82
C GLY A 58 8.17 2.61 12.20
N TRP A 59 8.99 3.52 12.74
CA TRP A 59 9.14 4.85 12.16
C TRP A 59 9.88 4.84 10.82
N ASP A 60 10.94 4.05 10.71
CA ASP A 60 11.69 3.92 9.45
C ASP A 60 10.80 3.30 8.35
N LYS A 61 10.04 2.25 8.69
CA LYS A 61 9.03 1.68 7.79
C LYS A 61 7.97 2.70 7.39
N THR A 62 7.55 3.60 8.29
CA THR A 62 6.63 4.70 7.97
C THR A 62 7.23 5.65 6.93
N LEU A 63 8.50 6.01 7.07
CA LEU A 63 9.20 6.86 6.11
C LEU A 63 9.35 6.17 4.74
N VAL A 64 9.65 4.87 4.73
CA VAL A 64 9.69 4.06 3.49
C VAL A 64 8.31 3.98 2.84
N ALA A 65 7.24 3.74 3.61
CA ALA A 65 5.86 3.70 3.10
C ALA A 65 5.43 5.01 2.41
N ARG A 66 5.97 6.13 2.88
CA ARG A 66 5.74 7.49 2.37
C ARG A 66 6.67 7.91 1.26
N HIS A 67 7.66 7.09 0.91
CA HIS A 67 8.68 7.48 -0.07
C HIS A 67 8.03 7.85 -1.42
N PRO A 68 8.34 9.03 -2.02
CA PRO A 68 7.67 9.51 -3.23
C PRO A 68 7.89 8.64 -4.46
N ASP A 69 8.97 7.87 -4.50
CA ASP A 69 9.27 6.95 -5.59
C ASP A 69 8.63 5.56 -5.40
N ARG A 70 7.97 5.32 -4.27
CA ARG A 70 7.22 4.08 -4.05
C ARG A 70 6.08 3.97 -5.09
N PRO A 71 5.82 2.77 -5.64
CA PRO A 71 4.73 2.59 -6.58
C PRO A 71 3.37 2.94 -5.99
N TYR A 72 2.54 3.63 -6.74
CA TYR A 72 1.15 3.95 -6.44
C TYR A 72 0.21 3.05 -7.24
N THR A 73 -1.09 3.12 -6.96
CA THR A 73 -2.12 2.29 -7.61
C THR A 73 -2.00 2.25 -9.13
N LEU A 74 -1.86 3.40 -9.79
CA LEU A 74 -1.73 3.46 -11.25
C LEU A 74 -0.48 2.77 -11.79
N ASP A 75 0.60 2.72 -11.03
CA ASP A 75 1.82 2.03 -11.45
C ASP A 75 1.58 0.50 -11.48
N TYR A 76 0.89 -0.04 -10.46
CA TYR A 76 0.48 -1.46 -10.46
C TYR A 76 -0.51 -1.77 -11.57
N LEU A 77 -1.51 -0.90 -11.80
CA LEU A 77 -2.50 -1.09 -12.85
C LEU A 77 -1.88 -1.20 -14.24
N ASN A 78 -0.92 -0.35 -14.53
CA ASN A 78 -0.27 -0.32 -15.85
C ASN A 78 0.63 -1.53 -16.13
N LEU A 79 1.09 -2.25 -15.10
CA LEU A 79 2.12 -3.29 -15.23
C LEU A 79 1.63 -4.70 -14.88
N ILE A 80 0.57 -4.81 -14.08
CA ILE A 80 0.05 -6.10 -13.62
C ILE A 80 -1.26 -6.47 -14.33
N PHE A 81 -2.03 -5.47 -14.78
CA PHE A 81 -3.37 -5.67 -15.32
C PHE A 81 -3.46 -5.30 -16.80
N ASP A 82 -4.34 -6.00 -17.53
CA ASP A 82 -4.63 -5.69 -18.91
C ASP A 82 -5.90 -4.85 -19.04
N GLY A 83 -5.89 -3.90 -19.98
CA GLY A 83 -7.08 -3.20 -20.44
C GLY A 83 -7.83 -2.44 -19.35
N PHE A 84 -7.10 -1.77 -18.44
CA PHE A 84 -7.73 -0.97 -17.40
C PHE A 84 -8.59 0.14 -18.00
N PHE A 85 -9.86 0.18 -17.61
CA PHE A 85 -10.84 1.18 -18.02
C PHE A 85 -11.38 1.91 -16.78
N GLU A 86 -10.92 3.14 -16.55
CA GLU A 86 -11.32 3.93 -15.38
C GLU A 86 -12.78 4.39 -15.48
N LEU A 87 -13.53 4.18 -14.40
CA LEU A 87 -14.91 4.61 -14.24
C LEU A 87 -15.00 5.76 -13.22
N HIS A 88 -15.57 6.87 -13.63
CA HIS A 88 -15.56 8.11 -12.86
C HIS A 88 -16.87 8.42 -12.15
N GLY A 89 -16.76 9.28 -11.13
CA GLY A 89 -17.88 9.93 -10.44
C GLY A 89 -18.69 9.01 -9.52
N ASP A 90 -19.30 9.64 -8.53
CA ASP A 90 -20.15 8.99 -7.51
C ASP A 90 -21.64 8.93 -7.87
N ARG A 91 -22.05 9.54 -8.97
CA ARG A 91 -23.44 9.75 -9.40
C ARG A 91 -24.24 10.74 -8.55
N HIS A 92 -23.55 11.47 -7.67
CA HIS A 92 -24.10 12.55 -6.84
C HIS A 92 -23.42 13.90 -7.10
N GLY A 93 -22.72 14.03 -8.24
CA GLY A 93 -22.03 15.26 -8.65
C GLY A 93 -20.56 15.33 -8.22
N GLY A 94 -20.03 14.32 -7.53
CA GLY A 94 -18.64 14.29 -7.10
C GLY A 94 -17.75 13.45 -8.02
N TYR A 95 -16.51 13.91 -8.23
CA TYR A 95 -15.52 13.20 -9.05
C TYR A 95 -14.70 12.18 -8.24
N GLY A 96 -14.29 12.52 -7.02
CA GLY A 96 -13.48 11.70 -6.12
C GLY A 96 -12.10 11.31 -6.69
N PRO A 97 -11.22 12.29 -7.00
CA PRO A 97 -9.97 12.04 -7.75
C PRO A 97 -8.90 11.27 -6.97
N SER A 98 -8.99 11.20 -5.65
CA SER A 98 -8.09 10.44 -4.79
C SER A 98 -8.34 8.93 -4.81
N ILE A 99 -9.47 8.49 -5.36
CA ILE A 99 -9.75 7.08 -5.66
C ILE A 99 -9.70 6.88 -7.17
N VAL A 100 -8.89 5.96 -7.63
CA VAL A 100 -8.90 5.40 -8.98
C VAL A 100 -9.68 4.10 -8.94
N ALA A 101 -10.67 3.93 -9.82
CA ALA A 101 -11.45 2.70 -9.83
C ALA A 101 -11.99 2.40 -11.23
N GLY A 102 -12.09 1.12 -11.58
CA GLY A 102 -12.52 0.70 -12.91
C GLY A 102 -12.39 -0.79 -13.16
N LEU A 103 -12.65 -1.17 -14.38
CA LEU A 103 -12.57 -2.54 -14.87
C LEU A 103 -11.16 -2.84 -15.39
N ALA A 104 -10.68 -4.05 -15.15
CA ALA A 104 -9.44 -4.56 -15.72
C ALA A 104 -9.54 -6.06 -15.99
N ARG A 105 -8.53 -6.62 -16.65
CA ARG A 105 -8.32 -8.06 -16.70
C ARG A 105 -7.07 -8.44 -15.92
N PHE A 106 -7.19 -9.53 -15.18
CA PHE A 106 -6.07 -10.13 -14.45
C PHE A 106 -6.11 -11.64 -14.65
N CYS A 107 -5.02 -12.22 -15.15
CA CYS A 107 -4.93 -13.66 -15.49
C CYS A 107 -6.13 -14.15 -16.32
N GLY A 108 -6.57 -13.35 -17.31
CA GLY A 108 -7.71 -13.67 -18.18
C GLY A 108 -9.11 -13.43 -17.57
N GLN A 109 -9.20 -13.12 -16.28
CA GLN A 109 -10.45 -12.87 -15.57
C GLN A 109 -10.75 -11.36 -15.49
N SER A 110 -12.03 -10.97 -15.64
CA SER A 110 -12.46 -9.60 -15.39
C SER A 110 -12.52 -9.32 -13.90
N VAL A 111 -11.92 -8.22 -13.48
CA VAL A 111 -11.85 -7.78 -12.07
C VAL A 111 -12.25 -6.32 -11.96
N MET A 112 -12.76 -5.94 -10.79
CA MET A 112 -12.96 -4.54 -10.41
C MET A 112 -11.77 -4.10 -9.56
N ILE A 113 -11.15 -3.00 -9.97
CA ILE A 113 -10.05 -2.38 -9.22
C ILE A 113 -10.56 -1.13 -8.53
N VAL A 114 -10.15 -0.94 -7.27
CA VAL A 114 -10.38 0.28 -6.49
C VAL A 114 -9.10 0.61 -5.73
N GLY A 115 -8.57 1.83 -5.86
CA GLY A 115 -7.32 2.14 -5.16
C GLY A 115 -7.12 3.62 -4.87
N HIS A 116 -6.38 3.90 -3.81
CA HIS A 116 -5.94 5.25 -3.50
C HIS A 116 -4.84 5.69 -4.44
N GLN A 117 -4.83 6.96 -4.81
CA GLN A 117 -3.80 7.57 -5.66
C GLN A 117 -3.35 8.89 -5.08
N LYS A 118 -2.07 8.98 -4.73
CA LYS A 118 -1.47 10.17 -4.10
C LYS A 118 -1.07 11.26 -5.11
N GLY A 119 -0.58 10.88 -6.26
CA GLY A 119 0.01 11.79 -7.25
C GLY A 119 1.51 12.04 -7.02
N ARG A 120 2.25 12.31 -8.10
CA ARG A 120 3.71 12.52 -8.06
C ARG A 120 4.08 13.99 -8.12
N GLU A 121 3.54 14.72 -9.08
CA GLU A 121 3.77 16.16 -9.23
C GLU A 121 2.87 16.97 -8.29
N ASN A 122 3.30 18.17 -7.91
CA ASN A 122 2.55 19.04 -7.00
C ASN A 122 1.11 19.28 -7.46
N LYS A 123 0.91 19.54 -8.77
CA LYS A 123 -0.43 19.75 -9.36
C LYS A 123 -1.30 18.49 -9.21
N GLU A 124 -0.72 17.32 -9.44
CA GLU A 124 -1.43 16.06 -9.28
C GLU A 124 -1.71 15.74 -7.81
N LYS A 125 -0.74 15.96 -6.90
CA LYS A 125 -0.93 15.79 -5.45
C LYS A 125 -2.10 16.62 -4.93
N ILE A 126 -2.17 17.90 -5.33
CA ILE A 126 -3.27 18.80 -4.95
C ILE A 126 -4.59 18.27 -5.53
N ARG A 127 -4.63 17.91 -6.82
CA ARG A 127 -5.84 17.37 -7.46
C ARG A 127 -6.34 16.11 -6.77
N ARG A 128 -5.42 15.22 -6.35
CA ARG A 128 -5.74 13.96 -5.67
C ARG A 128 -5.79 14.08 -4.15
N ASN A 129 -5.70 15.32 -3.66
CA ASN A 129 -5.74 15.61 -2.22
C ASN A 129 -4.77 14.73 -1.40
N PHE A 130 -3.55 14.52 -1.93
CA PHE A 130 -2.49 13.71 -1.32
C PHE A 130 -2.90 12.26 -0.98
N GLY A 131 -3.90 11.72 -1.67
CA GLY A 131 -4.47 10.40 -1.41
C GLY A 131 -5.53 10.38 -0.30
N MET A 132 -5.85 11.52 0.30
CA MET A 132 -6.93 11.64 1.29
C MET A 132 -8.27 11.80 0.56
N SER A 133 -9.10 10.77 0.62
CA SER A 133 -10.37 10.82 -0.10
C SER A 133 -11.42 11.69 0.61
N GLN A 134 -12.16 12.42 -0.20
CA GLN A 134 -13.42 13.04 0.16
C GLN A 134 -14.59 12.05 -0.01
N PRO A 135 -15.80 12.33 0.53
CA PRO A 135 -16.97 11.44 0.46
C PRO A 135 -17.28 10.92 -0.95
N ALA A 136 -17.13 11.75 -1.97
CA ALA A 136 -17.37 11.37 -3.36
C ALA A 136 -16.46 10.21 -3.83
N GLY A 137 -15.22 10.13 -3.35
CA GLY A 137 -14.33 9.01 -3.68
C GLY A 137 -14.81 7.70 -3.05
N TYR A 138 -15.26 7.71 -1.80
CA TYR A 138 -15.80 6.53 -1.13
C TYR A 138 -17.12 6.07 -1.74
N ARG A 139 -18.04 7.00 -2.08
CA ARG A 139 -19.29 6.66 -2.80
C ARG A 139 -19.00 6.09 -4.18
N LYS A 140 -18.00 6.63 -4.91
CA LYS A 140 -17.54 6.06 -6.18
C LYS A 140 -17.03 4.63 -5.99
N ALA A 141 -16.19 4.39 -4.97
CA ALA A 141 -15.67 3.08 -4.65
C ALA A 141 -16.82 2.07 -4.41
N LEU A 142 -17.75 2.40 -3.53
CA LEU A 142 -18.91 1.54 -3.22
C LEU A 142 -19.74 1.24 -4.46
N ARG A 143 -20.07 2.26 -5.24
CA ARG A 143 -20.83 2.10 -6.49
C ARG A 143 -20.20 1.08 -7.43
N LEU A 144 -18.87 1.11 -7.55
CA LEU A 144 -18.15 0.20 -8.44
C LEU A 144 -18.00 -1.19 -7.84
N MET A 145 -17.81 -1.31 -6.54
CA MET A 145 -17.83 -2.59 -5.85
C MET A 145 -19.21 -3.27 -5.96
N GLN A 146 -20.32 -2.53 -5.81
CA GLN A 146 -21.68 -3.05 -6.06
C GLN A 146 -21.88 -3.46 -7.51
N MET A 147 -21.27 -2.74 -8.47
CA MET A 147 -21.25 -3.16 -9.88
C MET A 147 -20.50 -4.48 -10.04
N ALA A 148 -19.37 -4.65 -9.38
CA ALA A 148 -18.61 -5.90 -9.40
C ALA A 148 -19.45 -7.07 -8.86
N GLU A 149 -20.14 -6.89 -7.75
CA GLU A 149 -21.05 -7.90 -7.20
C GLU A 149 -22.16 -8.27 -8.19
N LYS A 150 -22.81 -7.26 -8.80
CA LYS A 150 -23.87 -7.48 -9.80
C LYS A 150 -23.41 -8.34 -10.98
N PHE A 151 -22.16 -8.15 -11.43
CA PHE A 151 -21.59 -8.89 -12.56
C PHE A 151 -20.70 -10.07 -12.12
N ASN A 152 -20.73 -10.42 -10.85
CA ASN A 152 -19.97 -11.53 -10.26
C ASN A 152 -18.46 -11.44 -10.54
N MET A 153 -17.90 -10.25 -10.44
CA MET A 153 -16.48 -9.97 -10.63
C MET A 153 -15.78 -9.83 -9.27
N PRO A 154 -14.61 -10.43 -9.07
CA PRO A 154 -13.79 -10.17 -7.91
C PRO A 154 -13.38 -8.69 -7.82
N VAL A 155 -13.17 -8.22 -6.59
CA VAL A 155 -12.69 -6.87 -6.30
C VAL A 155 -11.25 -6.95 -5.77
N ILE A 156 -10.38 -6.11 -6.30
CA ILE A 156 -9.01 -5.93 -5.79
C ILE A 156 -8.87 -4.48 -5.37
N THR A 157 -8.47 -4.25 -4.12
CA THR A 157 -8.26 -2.88 -3.61
C THR A 157 -6.79 -2.62 -3.34
N PHE A 158 -6.32 -1.41 -3.69
CA PHE A 158 -4.98 -0.92 -3.38
C PHE A 158 -5.07 0.22 -2.37
N ILE A 159 -4.51 0.01 -1.18
CA ILE A 159 -4.60 0.95 -0.07
C ILE A 159 -3.30 1.72 0.06
N ASP A 160 -3.39 3.05 -0.14
CA ASP A 160 -2.28 3.98 0.06
C ASP A 160 -2.79 5.39 0.38
N THR A 161 -3.17 5.60 1.62
CA THR A 161 -3.71 6.86 2.11
C THR A 161 -3.22 7.18 3.53
N PRO A 162 -2.87 8.43 3.84
CA PRO A 162 -2.62 8.83 5.23
C PRO A 162 -3.90 8.89 6.09
N GLY A 163 -5.08 8.83 5.44
CA GLY A 163 -6.39 8.88 6.11
C GLY A 163 -7.47 9.48 5.22
N ALA A 164 -8.68 9.58 5.74
CA ALA A 164 -9.75 10.34 5.12
C ALA A 164 -9.46 11.85 5.20
N TYR A 165 -9.94 12.62 4.23
CA TYR A 165 -9.77 14.08 4.25
C TYR A 165 -10.52 14.71 5.43
N PRO A 166 -9.85 15.46 6.32
CA PRO A 166 -10.43 15.97 7.56
C PRO A 166 -11.05 17.39 7.41
N GLY A 167 -11.29 17.85 6.19
CA GLY A 167 -11.81 19.20 5.93
C GLY A 167 -13.29 19.34 6.30
N ILE A 168 -13.70 20.54 6.70
CA ILE A 168 -15.09 20.88 7.04
C ILE A 168 -16.03 20.57 5.89
N ASP A 169 -15.63 20.87 4.66
CA ASP A 169 -16.41 20.59 3.45
C ASP A 169 -16.64 19.08 3.21
N ALA A 170 -15.75 18.23 3.69
CA ALA A 170 -15.95 16.79 3.65
C ALA A 170 -16.93 16.33 4.74
N GLU A 171 -16.82 16.90 5.93
CA GLU A 171 -17.75 16.64 7.03
C GLU A 171 -19.19 17.01 6.64
N GLU A 172 -19.41 18.21 6.10
CA GLU A 172 -20.70 18.68 5.59
C GLU A 172 -21.28 17.77 4.50
N LYS A 173 -20.43 17.11 3.71
CA LYS A 173 -20.83 16.18 2.65
C LYS A 173 -20.94 14.73 3.13
N GLY A 174 -20.86 14.47 4.43
CA GLY A 174 -21.04 13.15 5.04
C GLY A 174 -19.82 12.25 4.93
N GLN A 175 -18.64 12.68 5.38
CA GLN A 175 -17.40 11.90 5.34
C GLN A 175 -17.53 10.61 6.14
N SER A 176 -17.96 10.67 7.39
CA SER A 176 -18.14 9.51 8.26
C SER A 176 -19.24 8.57 7.75
N GLU A 177 -20.33 9.14 7.23
CA GLU A 177 -21.42 8.36 6.64
C GLU A 177 -20.93 7.56 5.43
N ALA A 178 -20.17 8.19 4.50
CA ALA A 178 -19.68 7.52 3.31
C ALA A 178 -18.71 6.38 3.65
N ILE A 179 -17.84 6.54 4.66
CA ILE A 179 -16.93 5.49 5.15
C ILE A 179 -17.74 4.34 5.78
N ALA A 180 -18.64 4.65 6.70
CA ALA A 180 -19.43 3.64 7.40
C ALA A 180 -20.33 2.85 6.43
N THR A 181 -20.96 3.52 5.48
CA THR A 181 -21.80 2.88 4.45
C THR A 181 -20.97 1.94 3.57
N ASN A 182 -19.73 2.33 3.20
CA ASN A 182 -18.83 1.44 2.48
C ASN A 182 -18.56 0.17 3.29
N MET A 183 -18.09 0.29 4.52
CA MET A 183 -17.78 -0.85 5.39
C MET A 183 -18.98 -1.78 5.54
N PHE A 184 -20.16 -1.23 5.83
CA PHE A 184 -21.40 -1.99 6.01
C PHE A 184 -21.80 -2.77 4.76
N ASN A 185 -21.64 -2.20 3.56
CA ASN A 185 -21.97 -2.88 2.32
C ASN A 185 -20.90 -3.89 1.92
N ILE A 186 -19.63 -3.55 2.03
CA ILE A 186 -18.51 -4.40 1.61
C ILE A 186 -18.51 -5.73 2.37
N ILE A 187 -18.80 -5.72 3.67
CA ILE A 187 -18.84 -6.94 4.48
C ILE A 187 -19.87 -7.97 3.97
N GLN A 188 -20.93 -7.51 3.31
CA GLN A 188 -22.03 -8.33 2.81
C GLN A 188 -21.88 -8.75 1.32
N MET A 189 -20.86 -8.25 0.63
CA MET A 189 -20.68 -8.52 -0.81
C MET A 189 -20.36 -9.99 -1.09
N LYS A 190 -21.05 -10.56 -2.07
CA LYS A 190 -21.01 -11.98 -2.45
C LYS A 190 -19.97 -12.27 -3.54
N VAL A 191 -18.89 -11.50 -3.58
CA VAL A 191 -17.75 -11.69 -4.48
C VAL A 191 -16.45 -11.63 -3.69
N PRO A 192 -15.37 -12.28 -4.15
CA PRO A 192 -14.07 -12.19 -3.51
C PRO A 192 -13.56 -10.76 -3.47
N ILE A 193 -13.00 -10.35 -2.33
CA ILE A 193 -12.40 -9.04 -2.11
C ILE A 193 -11.00 -9.22 -1.56
N ILE A 194 -10.00 -8.83 -2.35
CA ILE A 194 -8.58 -8.85 -1.95
C ILE A 194 -8.12 -7.43 -1.73
N CYS A 195 -7.57 -7.15 -0.54
CA CYS A 195 -7.03 -5.85 -0.20
C CYS A 195 -5.50 -5.91 -0.16
N VAL A 196 -4.83 -4.91 -0.75
CA VAL A 196 -3.37 -4.82 -0.76
C VAL A 196 -2.94 -3.48 -0.18
N VAL A 197 -2.31 -3.48 0.98
CA VAL A 197 -1.72 -2.27 1.57
C VAL A 197 -0.35 -2.05 0.93
N ILE A 198 -0.26 -1.09 0.02
CA ILE A 198 0.94 -0.82 -0.79
C ILE A 198 1.83 0.30 -0.24
N GLY A 199 1.35 1.07 0.71
CA GLY A 199 2.07 2.17 1.35
C GLY A 199 1.50 2.46 2.73
N GLU A 200 0.74 3.54 2.89
CA GLU A 200 0.07 3.87 4.15
C GLU A 200 -1.38 3.40 4.16
N GLY A 201 -1.78 2.65 5.18
CA GLY A 201 -3.16 2.31 5.46
C GLY A 201 -3.68 3.16 6.62
N GLY A 202 -4.07 4.42 6.37
CA GLY A 202 -4.46 5.37 7.41
C GLY A 202 -5.95 5.33 7.75
N SER A 203 -6.25 4.93 9.00
CA SER A 203 -7.54 5.15 9.66
C SER A 203 -8.78 4.73 8.84
N GLY A 204 -9.90 5.41 9.03
CA GLY A 204 -11.15 5.19 8.29
C GLY A 204 -11.02 5.34 6.77
N GLY A 205 -10.03 6.14 6.31
CA GLY A 205 -9.73 6.25 4.87
C GLY A 205 -9.33 4.92 4.26
N ALA A 206 -8.49 4.17 4.94
CA ALA A 206 -8.08 2.83 4.53
C ALA A 206 -9.24 1.83 4.69
N LEU A 207 -9.94 1.85 5.81
CA LEU A 207 -11.04 0.92 6.10
C LEU A 207 -12.20 1.04 5.09
N ALA A 208 -12.45 2.24 4.57
CA ALA A 208 -13.53 2.47 3.59
C ALA A 208 -13.42 1.62 2.31
N ILE A 209 -12.24 1.07 2.02
CA ILE A 209 -12.00 0.13 0.90
C ILE A 209 -11.19 -1.10 1.34
N GLY A 210 -10.91 -1.24 2.63
CA GLY A 210 -9.97 -2.21 3.20
C GLY A 210 -10.62 -3.39 3.92
N VAL A 211 -11.93 -3.54 3.85
CA VAL A 211 -12.64 -4.70 4.39
C VAL A 211 -12.69 -5.79 3.32
N GLY A 212 -11.97 -6.90 3.53
CA GLY A 212 -11.83 -7.93 2.50
C GLY A 212 -11.70 -9.34 3.07
N ASP A 213 -11.80 -10.31 2.17
CA ASP A 213 -11.59 -11.73 2.49
C ASP A 213 -10.13 -12.03 2.76
N HIS A 214 -9.24 -11.37 2.01
CA HIS A 214 -7.79 -11.52 2.13
C HIS A 214 -7.12 -10.15 2.11
N ILE A 215 -6.36 -9.87 3.17
CA ILE A 215 -5.63 -8.61 3.32
C ILE A 215 -4.15 -8.90 3.23
N MET A 216 -3.55 -8.48 2.13
CA MET A 216 -2.11 -8.50 1.93
C MET A 216 -1.51 -7.15 2.30
N MET A 217 -0.32 -7.16 2.84
CA MET A 217 0.41 -5.94 3.17
C MET A 217 1.86 -6.06 2.73
N MET A 218 2.39 -5.05 2.07
CA MET A 218 3.79 -5.04 1.70
C MET A 218 4.67 -4.88 2.94
N GLU A 219 5.83 -5.53 2.94
CA GLU A 219 6.74 -5.65 4.10
C GLU A 219 7.09 -4.32 4.77
N HIS A 220 7.28 -3.26 3.97
CA HIS A 220 7.62 -1.93 4.45
C HIS A 220 6.45 -0.93 4.37
N SER A 221 5.22 -1.43 4.28
CA SER A 221 4.00 -0.63 4.45
C SER A 221 3.67 -0.47 5.93
N VAL A 222 2.76 0.45 6.22
CA VAL A 222 2.20 0.67 7.57
C VAL A 222 0.69 0.72 7.52
N TYR A 223 0.04 0.19 8.56
CA TYR A 223 -1.42 0.21 8.67
C TYR A 223 -1.80 0.56 10.11
N SER A 224 -2.55 1.66 10.31
CA SER A 224 -2.81 2.20 11.64
C SER A 224 -4.09 3.02 11.71
N VAL A 225 -4.65 3.11 12.90
CA VAL A 225 -5.83 3.94 13.20
C VAL A 225 -5.51 5.44 13.16
N ILE A 226 -4.28 5.82 13.42
CA ILE A 226 -3.80 7.21 13.48
C ILE A 226 -2.33 7.27 13.02
N SER A 227 -1.91 8.40 12.47
CA SER A 227 -0.48 8.59 12.15
C SER A 227 0.37 8.61 13.41
N PRO A 228 1.64 8.15 13.36
CA PRO A 228 2.54 8.23 14.51
C PRO A 228 2.68 9.65 15.07
N GLU A 229 2.72 10.66 14.21
CA GLU A 229 2.78 12.07 14.61
C GLU A 229 1.50 12.51 15.33
N GLY A 230 0.33 12.10 14.83
CA GLY A 230 -0.96 12.38 15.47
C GLY A 230 -1.06 11.72 16.85
N CYS A 231 -0.65 10.46 16.95
CA CYS A 231 -0.58 9.74 18.22
C CYS A 231 0.37 10.43 19.22
N ALA A 232 1.56 10.81 18.77
CA ALA A 232 2.53 11.51 19.57
C ALA A 232 2.00 12.86 20.07
N ALA A 233 1.33 13.61 19.21
CA ALA A 233 0.74 14.90 19.59
C ALA A 233 -0.36 14.75 20.67
N ILE A 234 -1.14 13.68 20.63
CA ILE A 234 -2.18 13.42 21.63
C ILE A 234 -1.58 12.93 22.96
N LEU A 235 -0.70 11.93 22.93
CA LEU A 235 -0.20 11.26 24.14
C LEU A 235 0.95 12.01 24.81
N TRP A 236 1.88 12.54 24.03
CA TRP A 236 3.07 13.24 24.54
C TRP A 236 2.99 14.76 24.37
N LYS A 237 1.96 15.27 23.68
CA LYS A 237 1.80 16.70 23.34
C LYS A 237 2.98 17.27 22.53
N ASP A 238 3.77 16.40 21.91
CA ASP A 238 4.89 16.76 21.04
C ASP A 238 5.06 15.71 19.92
N ALA A 239 4.95 16.15 18.67
CA ALA A 239 5.10 15.29 17.49
C ALA A 239 6.50 14.71 17.31
N LYS A 240 7.52 15.21 18.04
CA LYS A 240 8.88 14.65 18.04
C LYS A 240 8.94 13.20 18.55
N HIS A 241 7.95 12.78 19.33
CA HIS A 241 7.80 11.39 19.79
C HIS A 241 7.14 10.46 18.76
N ALA A 242 7.09 10.85 17.48
CA ALA A 242 6.51 10.01 16.42
C ALA A 242 7.18 8.62 16.30
N SER A 243 8.48 8.52 16.54
CA SER A 243 9.23 7.25 16.56
C SER A 243 8.76 6.32 17.69
N ASP A 244 8.55 6.88 18.88
CA ASP A 244 8.07 6.13 20.04
C ASP A 244 6.63 5.68 19.82
N ALA A 245 5.81 6.58 19.27
CA ALA A 245 4.42 6.29 18.89
C ALA A 245 4.33 5.19 17.84
N ALA A 246 5.15 5.23 16.78
CA ALA A 246 5.19 4.20 15.74
C ALA A 246 5.54 2.82 16.31
N SER A 247 6.43 2.77 17.29
CA SER A 247 6.81 1.53 17.98
C SER A 247 5.70 1.00 18.87
N ALA A 248 5.01 1.89 19.61
CA ALA A 248 3.93 1.53 20.52
C ALA A 248 2.64 1.09 19.81
N LEU A 249 2.33 1.69 18.65
CA LEU A 249 1.13 1.41 17.86
C LEU A 249 1.15 0.03 17.16
N GLY A 250 2.32 -0.59 16.97
CA GLY A 250 2.43 -1.89 16.31
C GLY A 250 1.95 -1.91 14.85
N ILE A 251 2.28 -0.85 14.09
CA ILE A 251 1.73 -0.56 12.76
C ILE A 251 2.39 -1.30 11.59
N THR A 252 3.36 -2.14 11.86
CA THR A 252 4.17 -2.84 10.86
C THR A 252 3.56 -4.17 10.43
N ALA A 253 3.90 -4.64 9.23
CA ALA A 253 3.32 -5.84 8.63
C ALA A 253 3.50 -7.09 9.52
N ASP A 254 4.68 -7.27 10.11
CA ASP A 254 4.98 -8.36 11.03
C ASP A 254 4.04 -8.35 12.25
N LYS A 255 3.88 -7.19 12.89
CA LYS A 255 2.98 -7.06 14.05
C LYS A 255 1.52 -7.27 13.71
N LEU A 256 1.09 -6.80 12.56
CA LEU A 256 -0.30 -6.93 12.13
C LEU A 256 -0.63 -8.36 11.68
N LEU A 257 0.34 -9.08 11.14
CA LEU A 257 0.21 -10.52 10.88
C LEU A 257 0.09 -11.32 12.18
N ASP A 258 0.96 -11.04 13.17
CA ASP A 258 0.91 -11.68 14.50
C ASP A 258 -0.43 -11.43 15.20
N LEU A 259 -1.05 -10.26 15.01
CA LEU A 259 -2.37 -9.90 15.54
C LEU A 259 -3.54 -10.46 14.71
N GLY A 260 -3.29 -11.11 13.59
CA GLY A 260 -4.32 -11.64 12.69
C GLY A 260 -5.13 -10.56 11.96
N ILE A 261 -4.64 -9.31 11.90
CA ILE A 261 -5.31 -8.20 11.21
C ILE A 261 -5.11 -8.29 9.71
N ILE A 262 -3.93 -8.74 9.28
CA ILE A 262 -3.62 -9.07 7.89
C ILE A 262 -3.38 -10.57 7.74
N ASP A 263 -3.57 -11.08 6.53
CA ASP A 263 -3.44 -12.50 6.23
C ASP A 263 -2.07 -12.85 5.64
N GLN A 264 -1.41 -11.88 5.01
CA GLN A 264 -0.18 -12.15 4.27
C GLN A 264 0.72 -10.91 4.17
N ILE A 265 2.03 -11.15 4.30
CA ILE A 265 3.06 -10.16 3.98
C ILE A 265 3.57 -10.45 2.57
N VAL A 266 3.61 -9.41 1.74
CA VAL A 266 4.29 -9.45 0.44
C VAL A 266 5.71 -8.92 0.64
N ALA A 267 6.70 -9.80 0.49
CA ALA A 267 8.09 -9.44 0.65
C ALA A 267 8.53 -8.35 -0.35
N GLU A 268 9.36 -7.44 0.11
CA GLU A 268 9.89 -6.40 -0.74
C GLU A 268 11.33 -6.71 -1.17
N PRO A 269 11.74 -6.29 -2.37
CA PRO A 269 13.12 -6.47 -2.83
C PRO A 269 14.10 -5.75 -1.90
N LEU A 270 15.34 -6.17 -1.92
CA LEU A 270 16.40 -5.57 -1.10
C LEU A 270 16.58 -4.08 -1.40
N GLY A 271 16.24 -3.25 -0.46
CA GLY A 271 16.18 -1.80 -0.62
C GLY A 271 14.75 -1.27 -0.82
N SER A 272 13.73 -2.13 -0.64
CA SER A 272 12.32 -1.79 -0.70
C SER A 272 11.76 -1.50 -2.11
N ALA A 273 10.44 -1.39 -2.21
CA ALA A 273 9.68 -1.25 -3.46
C ALA A 273 10.05 -0.02 -4.30
N HIS A 274 10.52 1.07 -3.69
CA HIS A 274 10.91 2.28 -4.41
C HIS A 274 12.21 2.13 -5.22
N ARG A 275 13.06 1.13 -4.88
CA ARG A 275 14.34 0.89 -5.53
C ARG A 275 14.29 -0.17 -6.63
N ASP A 276 13.45 -1.18 -6.48
CA ASP A 276 13.24 -2.23 -7.50
C ASP A 276 11.74 -2.45 -7.74
N LYS A 277 11.19 -1.58 -8.59
CA LYS A 277 9.77 -1.61 -8.91
C LYS A 277 9.38 -2.85 -9.71
N ALA A 278 10.25 -3.35 -10.58
CA ALA A 278 9.95 -4.51 -11.41
C ALA A 278 9.76 -5.77 -10.56
N ALA A 279 10.67 -5.99 -9.59
CA ALA A 279 10.56 -7.13 -8.68
C ALA A 279 9.25 -7.07 -7.87
N ILE A 280 8.89 -5.90 -7.32
CA ILE A 280 7.67 -5.81 -6.50
C ILE A 280 6.38 -5.99 -7.30
N TYR A 281 6.32 -5.57 -8.56
CA TYR A 281 5.14 -5.85 -9.39
C TYR A 281 4.96 -7.34 -9.64
N SER A 282 6.04 -8.09 -9.88
CA SER A 282 6.02 -9.54 -10.03
C SER A 282 5.56 -10.25 -8.77
N GLU A 283 6.07 -9.83 -7.60
CA GLU A 283 5.67 -10.40 -6.31
C GLU A 283 4.17 -10.16 -6.04
N VAL A 284 3.71 -8.93 -6.18
CA VAL A 284 2.29 -8.59 -5.98
C VAL A 284 1.40 -9.37 -6.95
N ALA A 285 1.78 -9.49 -8.22
CA ALA A 285 1.03 -10.26 -9.21
C ALA A 285 0.90 -11.74 -8.82
N THR A 286 2.00 -12.37 -8.42
CA THR A 286 2.03 -13.79 -8.00
C THR A 286 1.13 -14.05 -6.79
N HIS A 287 1.20 -13.18 -5.79
CA HIS A 287 0.37 -13.29 -4.60
C HIS A 287 -1.12 -13.04 -4.90
N LEU A 288 -1.42 -12.05 -5.74
CA LEU A 288 -2.79 -11.78 -6.19
C LEU A 288 -3.38 -12.98 -6.95
N GLU A 289 -2.63 -13.56 -7.88
CA GLU A 289 -3.09 -14.71 -8.67
C GLU A 289 -3.40 -15.91 -7.76
N THR A 290 -2.50 -16.22 -6.83
CA THR A 290 -2.67 -17.33 -5.89
C THR A 290 -3.93 -17.13 -5.03
N SER A 291 -4.09 -15.94 -4.45
CA SER A 291 -5.22 -15.62 -3.58
C SER A 291 -6.53 -15.56 -4.35
N LEU A 292 -6.52 -14.98 -5.54
CA LEU A 292 -7.73 -14.89 -6.39
C LEU A 292 -8.23 -16.28 -6.78
N ASN A 293 -7.34 -17.16 -7.23
CA ASN A 293 -7.69 -18.53 -7.60
C ASN A 293 -8.28 -19.31 -6.43
N ALA A 294 -7.66 -19.19 -5.24
CA ALA A 294 -8.15 -19.86 -4.03
C ALA A 294 -9.55 -19.39 -3.63
N MET A 295 -9.82 -18.08 -3.71
CA MET A 295 -11.11 -17.53 -3.29
C MET A 295 -12.22 -17.73 -4.33
N CYS A 296 -11.89 -17.67 -5.62
CA CYS A 296 -12.87 -17.92 -6.69
C CYS A 296 -13.33 -19.38 -6.73
N ALA A 297 -12.58 -20.30 -6.12
CA ALA A 297 -12.99 -21.70 -5.99
C ALA A 297 -14.02 -21.92 -4.87
N ASN A 298 -14.21 -20.96 -3.96
CA ASN A 298 -15.15 -21.09 -2.84
C ASN A 298 -16.58 -20.76 -3.25
N GLU A 299 -17.54 -21.44 -2.61
CA GLU A 299 -18.94 -21.05 -2.69
C GLU A 299 -19.19 -19.69 -2.00
N LYS A 300 -20.13 -18.92 -2.50
CA LYS A 300 -20.46 -17.57 -2.00
C LYS A 300 -20.86 -17.55 -0.52
N THR A 301 -21.58 -18.56 -0.07
CA THR A 301 -21.99 -18.72 1.34
C THR A 301 -20.80 -18.94 2.24
N THR A 302 -19.86 -19.78 1.82
CA THR A 302 -18.60 -20.05 2.52
C THR A 302 -17.74 -18.79 2.61
N LEU A 303 -17.63 -18.03 1.52
CA LEU A 303 -16.88 -16.77 1.48
C LEU A 303 -17.43 -15.75 2.48
N LEU A 304 -18.74 -15.56 2.53
CA LEU A 304 -19.39 -14.63 3.49
C LEU A 304 -19.18 -15.07 4.94
N GLU A 305 -19.36 -16.35 5.22
CA GLU A 305 -19.16 -16.87 6.58
C GLU A 305 -17.70 -16.72 7.02
N GLN A 306 -16.73 -17.05 6.16
CA GLN A 306 -15.31 -16.88 6.47
C GLN A 306 -14.97 -15.41 6.74
N ARG A 307 -15.47 -14.46 5.92
CA ARG A 307 -15.29 -13.02 6.15
C ARG A 307 -15.88 -12.57 7.47
N TYR A 308 -17.07 -13.03 7.79
CA TYR A 308 -17.73 -12.70 9.04
C TYR A 308 -16.96 -13.23 10.26
N GLN A 309 -16.55 -14.50 10.23
CA GLN A 309 -15.77 -15.10 11.32
C GLN A 309 -14.40 -14.44 11.48
N LYS A 310 -13.74 -14.06 10.38
CA LYS A 310 -12.49 -13.31 10.40
C LYS A 310 -12.66 -11.98 11.15
N ILE A 311 -13.70 -11.20 10.85
CA ILE A 311 -13.94 -9.92 11.51
C ILE A 311 -14.27 -10.12 13.00
N LEU A 312 -15.02 -11.16 13.37
CA LEU A 312 -15.31 -11.48 14.76
C LEU A 312 -14.07 -11.94 15.54
N SER A 313 -13.06 -12.45 14.87
CA SER A 313 -11.80 -12.89 15.51
C SER A 313 -10.87 -11.72 15.86
N TYR A 314 -11.07 -10.55 15.30
CA TYR A 314 -10.23 -9.39 15.60
C TYR A 314 -10.31 -8.99 17.08
N GLY A 315 -9.14 -8.76 17.68
CA GLY A 315 -9.04 -8.37 19.09
C GLY A 315 -9.26 -9.52 20.10
N GLN A 316 -9.38 -10.76 19.63
CA GLN A 316 -9.34 -11.91 20.52
C GLN A 316 -7.90 -12.15 20.96
N HIS A 317 -7.55 -11.70 22.16
CA HIS A 317 -6.28 -12.01 22.77
C HIS A 317 -6.37 -13.37 23.46
N VAL A 318 -5.51 -14.31 23.06
CA VAL A 318 -5.23 -15.48 23.89
C VAL A 318 -4.58 -14.95 25.15
N ARG A 319 -5.29 -15.01 26.27
CA ARG A 319 -4.69 -14.81 27.59
C ARG A 319 -3.91 -16.08 27.89
N ASP A 320 -2.57 -15.98 27.78
CA ASP A 320 -1.68 -16.98 28.34
C ASP A 320 -1.83 -17.05 29.88
#